data_1cf060ca6f824d2d426ce7786a49125c
#
_entry.id   1cf060ca6f824d2d426ce7786a49125c
#
_cell.length_a   1.000
_cell.length_b   1.000
_cell.length_c   1.000
_cell.angle_alpha   90.00
_cell.angle_beta   90.00
_cell.angle_gamma   90.00
#
_symmetry.space_group_name_H-M   'P 1'
#
loop_
_entity.id
_entity.type
_entity.pdbx_description
1 polymer ?
#
loop_
_entity_poly.entity_id
_entity_poly.type
_entity_poly.pdbx_seq_one_letter_code
_entity_poly.pdbx_strand_id
1 'polypeptide(L)'
;MANGAEIIPMHCSSSNGFRITRCALEQAYQLGQELNLKIKGVLVTNPSNPLGTTMTKTELNHLLDFAIDKNIHIVSDEIYSGTVFDSSSTTSFTSIMEVLNERNNNNYNNIRNHVHMVYSLSKDLGLPGFRVGMIYSNNEKVIAAATKMSSFALVSSQTQFLLSNLLSDAKFIKKYMVENQRRLKRRKDMLVRGLRKAGISCLRSNAGLFCWVDMRHLLSSDSFEAEKELWKRIVCEVGLNISPGSSCHCSQPGWFRICFANISEDALHLAMHRMKAFTNSIFSVRLPIIMMRKKSF
;
A
#
# COMPACT_ATOMS: atom_id res chain seq x y z
N MET A 1 -20.03 4.00 7.84
CA MET A 1 -18.92 4.79 8.44
C MET A 1 -19.49 5.76 9.44
N ALA A 2 -18.79 6.04 10.53
CA ALA A 2 -19.32 6.84 11.65
C ALA A 2 -19.79 8.26 11.30
N ASN A 3 -19.43 8.79 10.12
CA ASN A 3 -19.72 10.18 9.74
C ASN A 3 -20.52 10.34 8.44
N GLY A 4 -21.19 9.28 7.96
CA GLY A 4 -21.98 9.30 6.73
C GLY A 4 -21.16 9.51 5.43
N ALA A 5 -19.82 9.40 5.49
CA ALA A 5 -18.98 9.44 4.31
C ALA A 5 -18.94 8.08 3.61
N GLU A 6 -19.08 8.08 2.29
CA GLU A 6 -18.94 6.89 1.45
C GLU A 6 -17.59 6.91 0.73
N ILE A 7 -17.02 5.71 0.51
CA ILE A 7 -15.77 5.54 -0.23
C ILE A 7 -16.11 4.98 -1.61
N ILE A 8 -15.68 5.68 -2.64
CA ILE A 8 -15.73 5.21 -4.02
C ILE A 8 -14.33 4.67 -4.37
N PRO A 9 -14.19 3.38 -4.67
CA PRO A 9 -12.91 2.83 -5.04
C PRO A 9 -12.47 3.36 -6.41
N MET A 10 -11.21 3.79 -6.51
CA MET A 10 -10.54 4.10 -7.76
C MET A 10 -9.85 2.83 -8.26
N HIS A 11 -10.36 2.26 -9.34
CA HIS A 11 -9.83 1.01 -9.88
C HIS A 11 -8.58 1.26 -10.72
N CYS A 12 -7.48 0.60 -10.32
CA CYS A 12 -6.21 0.59 -11.05
C CYS A 12 -5.96 -0.81 -11.62
N SER A 13 -5.36 -0.91 -12.80
CA SER A 13 -5.18 -2.17 -13.53
C SER A 13 -3.76 -2.70 -13.41
N SER A 14 -3.63 -4.03 -13.37
CA SER A 14 -2.34 -4.71 -13.45
C SER A 14 -1.59 -4.46 -14.75
N SER A 15 -2.31 -4.12 -15.83
CA SER A 15 -1.73 -3.84 -17.16
C SER A 15 -0.77 -2.63 -17.16
N ASN A 16 -0.97 -1.69 -16.23
CA ASN A 16 -0.10 -0.54 -16.04
C ASN A 16 0.65 -0.56 -14.68
N GLY A 17 0.72 -1.72 -14.02
CA GLY A 17 1.33 -1.86 -12.70
C GLY A 17 0.53 -1.20 -11.57
N PHE A 18 -0.78 -1.10 -11.71
CA PHE A 18 -1.71 -0.46 -10.75
C PHE A 18 -1.43 1.03 -10.51
N ARG A 19 -0.84 1.72 -11.48
CA ARG A 19 -0.57 3.15 -11.38
C ARG A 19 -1.85 3.97 -11.43
N ILE A 20 -1.87 5.04 -10.64
CA ILE A 20 -2.95 6.03 -10.66
C ILE A 20 -2.84 6.83 -11.95
N THR A 21 -3.88 6.76 -12.78
CA THR A 21 -3.96 7.52 -14.03
C THR A 21 -5.05 8.58 -13.97
N ARG A 22 -4.95 9.62 -14.79
CA ARG A 22 -6.01 10.62 -14.92
C ARG A 22 -7.35 9.97 -15.29
N CYS A 23 -7.33 8.96 -16.18
CA CYS A 23 -8.53 8.22 -16.56
C CYS A 23 -9.19 7.52 -15.36
N ALA A 24 -8.42 6.85 -14.50
CA ALA A 24 -8.95 6.20 -13.31
C ALA A 24 -9.56 7.20 -12.31
N LEU A 25 -8.94 8.37 -12.15
CA LEU A 25 -9.47 9.46 -11.33
C LEU A 25 -10.80 10.00 -11.88
N GLU A 26 -10.87 10.26 -13.19
CA GLU A 26 -12.10 10.74 -13.83
C GLU A 26 -13.23 9.70 -13.77
N GLN A 27 -12.94 8.43 -13.99
CA GLN A 27 -13.93 7.34 -13.89
C GLN A 27 -14.50 7.23 -12.46
N ALA A 28 -13.64 7.26 -11.43
CA ALA A 28 -14.11 7.24 -10.05
C ALA A 28 -14.93 8.49 -9.69
N TYR A 29 -14.54 9.66 -10.19
CA TYR A 29 -15.29 10.90 -9.99
C TYR A 29 -16.66 10.85 -10.66
N GLN A 30 -16.73 10.38 -11.91
CA GLN A 30 -17.98 10.22 -12.66
C GLN A 30 -18.91 9.22 -11.96
N LEU A 31 -18.41 8.07 -11.51
CA LEU A 31 -19.18 7.11 -10.74
C LEU A 31 -19.81 7.77 -9.49
N GLY A 32 -19.06 8.61 -8.80
CA GLY A 32 -19.58 9.35 -7.66
C GLY A 32 -20.72 10.30 -8.03
N GLN A 33 -20.63 10.95 -9.18
CA GLN A 33 -21.70 11.83 -9.68
C GLN A 33 -22.95 11.01 -10.07
N GLU A 34 -22.79 9.88 -10.73
CA GLU A 34 -23.89 8.96 -11.11
C GLU A 34 -24.63 8.43 -9.85
N LEU A 35 -23.91 8.24 -8.75
CA LEU A 35 -24.47 7.86 -7.45
C LEU A 35 -25.06 9.05 -6.67
N ASN A 36 -25.13 10.25 -7.27
CA ASN A 36 -25.55 11.49 -6.61
C ASN A 36 -24.77 11.83 -5.34
N LEU A 37 -23.49 11.45 -5.27
CA LEU A 37 -22.61 11.71 -4.14
C LEU A 37 -21.85 13.03 -4.36
N LYS A 38 -21.73 13.82 -3.31
CA LYS A 38 -20.88 15.01 -3.32
C LYS A 38 -19.43 14.64 -3.04
N ILE A 39 -18.63 14.49 -4.09
CA ILE A 39 -17.20 14.15 -3.96
C ILE A 39 -16.48 15.28 -3.20
N LYS A 40 -15.82 14.89 -2.09
CA LYS A 40 -15.10 15.84 -1.22
C LYS A 40 -13.60 15.81 -1.41
N GLY A 41 -13.05 14.67 -1.81
CA GLY A 41 -11.63 14.55 -1.96
C GLY A 41 -11.19 13.17 -2.44
N VAL A 42 -9.89 13.05 -2.67
CA VAL A 42 -9.18 11.80 -2.99
C VAL A 42 -8.28 11.45 -1.82
N LEU A 43 -8.33 10.19 -1.36
CA LEU A 43 -7.37 9.65 -0.41
C LEU A 43 -6.41 8.75 -1.17
N VAL A 44 -5.11 9.01 -1.03
CA VAL A 44 -4.05 8.18 -1.59
C VAL A 44 -3.05 7.79 -0.51
N THR A 45 -2.46 6.61 -0.64
CA THR A 45 -1.35 6.16 0.22
C THR A 45 -0.06 6.16 -0.58
N ASN A 46 0.93 6.93 -0.17
CA ASN A 46 2.24 7.02 -0.81
C ASN A 46 3.37 6.95 0.23
N PRO A 47 4.19 5.88 0.26
CA PRO A 47 4.17 4.67 -0.59
C PRO A 47 2.89 3.84 -0.47
N SER A 48 2.48 3.21 -1.58
CA SER A 48 1.18 2.55 -1.72
C SER A 48 1.07 1.27 -0.89
N ASN A 49 -0.06 1.09 -0.23
CA ASN A 49 -0.54 -0.18 0.29
C ASN A 49 -1.75 -0.62 -0.58
N PRO A 50 -1.72 -1.76 -1.26
CA PRO A 50 -0.87 -2.96 -1.02
C PRO A 50 0.37 -3.08 -1.92
N LEU A 51 0.67 -2.13 -2.80
CA LEU A 51 1.63 -2.31 -3.91
C LEU A 51 3.10 -2.27 -3.45
N GLY A 52 3.42 -1.51 -2.40
CA GLY A 52 4.79 -1.27 -1.96
C GLY A 52 5.60 -0.39 -2.94
N THR A 53 4.91 0.51 -3.64
CA THR A 53 5.51 1.42 -4.64
C THR A 53 5.36 2.87 -4.23
N THR A 54 6.33 3.71 -4.59
CA THR A 54 6.23 5.16 -4.47
C THR A 54 5.58 5.76 -5.73
N MET A 55 4.81 6.83 -5.54
CA MET A 55 4.35 7.67 -6.64
C MET A 55 5.51 8.52 -7.17
N THR A 56 5.56 8.67 -8.47
CA THR A 56 6.49 9.60 -9.12
C THR A 56 6.02 11.04 -8.94
N LYS A 57 6.95 12.00 -9.07
CA LYS A 57 6.63 13.42 -9.03
C LYS A 57 5.60 13.82 -10.10
N THR A 58 5.64 13.18 -11.27
CA THR A 58 4.65 13.37 -12.34
C THR A 58 3.27 12.90 -11.91
N GLU A 59 3.14 11.73 -11.29
CA GLU A 59 1.86 11.23 -10.79
C GLU A 59 1.28 12.12 -9.69
N LEU A 60 2.13 12.61 -8.78
CA LEU A 60 1.71 13.57 -7.75
C LEU A 60 1.24 14.89 -8.36
N ASN A 61 1.91 15.38 -9.41
CA ASN A 61 1.49 16.55 -10.15
C ASN A 61 0.12 16.36 -10.82
N HIS A 62 -0.09 15.23 -11.50
CA HIS A 62 -1.39 14.92 -12.10
C HIS A 62 -2.52 14.83 -11.06
N LEU A 63 -2.24 14.29 -9.88
CA LEU A 63 -3.20 14.26 -8.78
C LEU A 63 -3.56 15.68 -8.29
N LEU A 64 -2.56 16.55 -8.14
CA LEU A 64 -2.76 17.95 -7.77
C LEU A 64 -3.59 18.69 -8.83
N ASP A 65 -3.27 18.53 -10.12
CA ASP A 65 -4.03 19.15 -11.21
C ASP A 65 -5.48 18.68 -11.23
N PHE A 66 -5.71 17.37 -11.02
CA PHE A 66 -7.06 16.82 -10.92
C PHE A 66 -7.86 17.46 -9.76
N ALA A 67 -7.22 17.57 -8.59
CA ALA A 67 -7.89 18.15 -7.41
C ALA A 67 -8.22 19.65 -7.61
N ILE A 68 -7.36 20.39 -8.32
CA ILE A 68 -7.61 21.78 -8.71
C ILE A 68 -8.82 21.85 -9.64
N ASP A 69 -8.82 21.06 -10.72
CA ASP A 69 -9.88 21.06 -11.73
C ASP A 69 -11.26 20.73 -11.15
N LYS A 70 -11.31 19.80 -10.20
CA LYS A 70 -12.56 19.36 -9.56
C LYS A 70 -12.88 20.15 -8.28
N ASN A 71 -11.99 21.03 -7.82
CA ASN A 71 -12.11 21.76 -6.56
C ASN A 71 -12.40 20.83 -5.36
N ILE A 72 -11.59 19.80 -5.21
CA ILE A 72 -11.69 18.78 -4.16
C ILE A 72 -10.41 18.70 -3.33
N HIS A 73 -10.50 18.05 -2.17
CA HIS A 73 -9.37 17.86 -1.28
C HIS A 73 -8.51 16.65 -1.67
N ILE A 74 -7.25 16.65 -1.26
CA ILE A 74 -6.36 15.48 -1.26
C ILE A 74 -5.97 15.16 0.18
N VAL A 75 -6.10 13.89 0.56
CA VAL A 75 -5.50 13.35 1.78
C VAL A 75 -4.41 12.37 1.36
N SER A 76 -3.14 12.74 1.60
CA SER A 76 -1.98 11.88 1.34
C SER A 76 -1.60 11.16 2.63
N ASP A 77 -1.78 9.83 2.64
CA ASP A 77 -1.31 8.97 3.73
C ASP A 77 0.14 8.56 3.44
N GLU A 78 1.09 9.17 4.16
CA GLU A 78 2.52 8.97 3.98
C GLU A 78 3.15 8.08 5.07
N ILE A 79 2.32 7.21 5.68
CA ILE A 79 2.70 6.35 6.81
C ILE A 79 3.89 5.41 6.52
N TYR A 80 4.19 5.15 5.24
CA TYR A 80 5.29 4.28 4.81
C TYR A 80 6.50 5.05 4.26
N SER A 81 6.56 6.38 4.38
CA SER A 81 7.60 7.23 3.78
C SER A 81 9.03 6.84 4.19
N GLY A 82 9.22 6.41 5.43
CA GLY A 82 10.50 5.95 5.94
C GLY A 82 10.86 4.49 5.61
N THR A 83 9.94 3.73 5.00
CA THR A 83 10.17 2.33 4.61
C THR A 83 10.79 2.17 3.22
N VAL A 84 11.15 3.24 2.54
CA VAL A 84 11.76 3.19 1.20
C VAL A 84 13.16 2.58 1.31
N PHE A 85 13.35 1.41 0.74
CA PHE A 85 14.59 0.61 0.83
C PHE A 85 15.31 0.46 -0.51
N ASP A 86 14.72 0.93 -1.61
CA ASP A 86 15.33 0.95 -2.94
C ASP A 86 14.99 2.29 -3.61
N SER A 87 15.92 3.23 -3.50
CA SER A 87 15.79 4.57 -4.05
C SER A 87 16.76 4.73 -5.22
N SER A 88 16.23 4.61 -6.44
CA SER A 88 16.86 5.16 -7.63
C SER A 88 16.32 6.57 -7.89
N SER A 89 16.93 7.34 -8.80
CA SER A 89 16.43 8.67 -9.17
C SER A 89 14.97 8.68 -9.65
N THR A 90 14.46 7.53 -10.10
CA THR A 90 13.07 7.35 -10.60
C THR A 90 12.13 6.74 -9.57
N THR A 91 12.63 6.22 -8.45
CA THR A 91 11.86 5.49 -7.42
C THR A 91 12.07 6.03 -6.01
N SER A 92 12.65 7.21 -5.85
CA SER A 92 12.72 7.89 -4.56
C SER A 92 11.32 8.30 -4.08
N PHE A 93 11.13 8.32 -2.77
CA PHE A 93 9.93 8.91 -2.20
C PHE A 93 9.98 10.43 -2.35
N THR A 94 8.85 11.00 -2.76
CA THR A 94 8.59 12.45 -2.73
C THR A 94 7.27 12.67 -2.01
N SER A 95 7.27 13.53 -1.00
CA SER A 95 6.03 13.93 -0.31
C SER A 95 5.18 14.82 -1.24
N ILE A 96 3.85 14.69 -1.13
CA ILE A 96 2.94 15.60 -1.83
C ILE A 96 3.17 17.06 -1.40
N MET A 97 3.59 17.27 -0.16
CA MET A 97 3.88 18.60 0.37
C MET A 97 5.14 19.22 -0.27
N GLU A 98 6.13 18.39 -0.63
CA GLU A 98 7.32 18.82 -1.36
C GLU A 98 6.93 19.30 -2.77
N VAL A 99 6.16 18.50 -3.50
CA VAL A 99 5.66 18.86 -4.85
C VAL A 99 4.80 20.13 -4.79
N LEU A 100 3.95 20.25 -3.78
CA LEU A 100 3.12 21.44 -3.57
C LEU A 100 3.97 22.69 -3.31
N ASN A 101 5.07 22.58 -2.56
CA ASN A 101 5.97 23.70 -2.28
C ASN A 101 6.75 24.17 -3.51
N GLU A 102 7.10 23.25 -4.42
CA GLU A 102 7.78 23.59 -5.67
C GLU A 102 6.89 24.32 -6.66
N ARG A 103 5.57 24.15 -6.55
CA ARG A 103 4.56 24.86 -7.38
C ARG A 103 4.30 26.30 -6.94
N ASN A 104 5.32 27.03 -6.50
CA ASN A 104 5.25 28.36 -5.88
C ASN A 104 4.78 29.52 -6.80
N ASN A 105 3.80 29.30 -7.68
CA ASN A 105 3.17 30.36 -8.47
C ASN A 105 1.88 30.86 -7.81
N ASN A 106 1.66 32.16 -7.83
CA ASN A 106 0.52 32.87 -7.20
C ASN A 106 -0.87 32.29 -7.50
N ASN A 107 -1.02 31.54 -8.60
CA ASN A 107 -2.29 30.88 -8.96
C ASN A 107 -2.62 29.62 -8.14
N TYR A 108 -1.70 29.11 -7.32
CA TYR A 108 -1.86 27.86 -6.56
C TYR A 108 -2.06 28.05 -5.04
N ASN A 109 -2.18 29.28 -4.56
CA ASN A 109 -2.37 29.55 -3.12
C ASN A 109 -3.61 28.86 -2.55
N ASN A 110 -4.65 28.68 -3.37
CA ASN A 110 -5.90 28.05 -2.93
C ASN A 110 -5.76 26.53 -2.74
N ILE A 111 -4.94 25.83 -3.56
CA ILE A 111 -4.77 24.38 -3.46
C ILE A 111 -4.08 23.95 -2.15
N ARG A 112 -3.23 24.80 -1.56
CA ARG A 112 -2.58 24.52 -0.28
C ARG A 112 -3.57 24.21 0.84
N ASN A 113 -4.74 24.83 0.82
CA ASN A 113 -5.81 24.58 1.76
C ASN A 113 -6.60 23.29 1.49
N HIS A 114 -6.39 22.66 0.34
CA HIS A 114 -7.05 21.41 -0.07
C HIS A 114 -6.15 20.19 0.07
N VAL A 115 -4.86 20.35 0.37
CA VAL A 115 -3.91 19.25 0.52
C VAL A 115 -3.60 19.01 1.98
N HIS A 116 -3.81 17.75 2.42
CA HIS A 116 -3.59 17.31 3.80
C HIS A 116 -2.70 16.08 3.79
N MET A 117 -1.69 16.06 4.64
CA MET A 117 -0.82 14.92 4.83
C MET A 117 -1.12 14.27 6.18
N VAL A 118 -1.19 12.95 6.19
CA VAL A 118 -1.28 12.15 7.42
C VAL A 118 -0.08 11.24 7.54
N TYR A 119 0.41 11.06 8.76
CA TYR A 119 1.55 10.24 9.08
C TYR A 119 1.39 9.57 10.43
N SER A 120 2.11 8.48 10.69
CA SER A 120 2.13 7.79 11.97
C SER A 120 3.46 7.11 12.22
N LEU A 121 3.86 7.02 13.48
CA LEU A 121 5.05 6.27 13.93
C LEU A 121 4.87 4.74 13.84
N SER A 122 3.66 4.27 13.50
CA SER A 122 3.28 2.86 13.54
C SER A 122 4.08 1.97 12.60
N LYS A 123 4.51 2.50 11.44
CA LYS A 123 5.17 1.69 10.40
C LYS A 123 6.67 1.96 10.34
N ASP A 124 7.05 3.21 10.17
CA ASP A 124 8.46 3.58 9.99
C ASP A 124 9.31 3.29 11.24
N LEU A 125 8.77 3.54 12.42
CA LEU A 125 9.44 3.26 13.69
C LEU A 125 8.98 1.94 14.35
N GLY A 126 8.01 1.23 13.76
CA GLY A 126 7.51 -0.02 14.32
C GLY A 126 6.78 0.15 15.66
N LEU A 127 6.14 1.29 15.89
CA LEU A 127 5.47 1.66 17.15
C LEU A 127 3.93 1.70 17.04
N PRO A 128 3.26 0.63 16.52
CA PRO A 128 1.81 0.66 16.33
C PRO A 128 1.04 0.71 17.66
N GLY A 129 1.64 0.19 18.75
CA GLY A 129 1.02 0.16 20.08
C GLY A 129 0.93 1.52 20.77
N PHE A 130 1.76 2.47 20.39
CA PHE A 130 1.73 3.83 20.98
C PHE A 130 0.56 4.68 20.47
N ARG A 131 -0.12 4.28 19.42
CA ARG A 131 -1.32 4.94 18.86
C ARG A 131 -1.10 6.42 18.53
N VAL A 132 0.04 6.77 17.93
CA VAL A 132 0.40 8.15 17.57
C VAL A 132 0.27 8.36 16.07
N GLY A 133 -0.54 9.34 15.70
CA GLY A 133 -0.68 9.85 14.33
C GLY A 133 -0.57 11.36 14.30
N MET A 134 -0.28 11.90 13.12
CA MET A 134 -0.11 13.32 12.87
C MET A 134 -0.91 13.70 11.62
N ILE A 135 -1.49 14.90 11.65
CA ILE A 135 -2.13 15.55 10.51
C ILE A 135 -1.38 16.85 10.26
N TYR A 136 -0.96 17.05 9.03
CA TYR A 136 -0.41 18.32 8.56
C TYR A 136 -1.32 18.94 7.51
N SER A 137 -1.68 20.21 7.69
CA SER A 137 -2.53 20.93 6.76
C SER A 137 -2.29 22.44 6.88
N ASN A 138 -2.34 23.15 5.77
CA ASN A 138 -2.37 24.62 5.76
C ASN A 138 -3.79 25.18 5.99
N ASN A 139 -4.82 24.32 6.03
CA ASN A 139 -6.21 24.72 6.25
C ASN A 139 -6.52 24.80 7.74
N GLU A 140 -6.61 26.01 8.27
CA GLU A 140 -6.88 26.25 9.68
C GLU A 140 -8.19 25.63 10.17
N LYS A 141 -9.23 25.56 9.31
CA LYS A 141 -10.51 24.93 9.66
C LYS A 141 -10.36 23.42 9.86
N VAL A 142 -9.54 22.77 9.03
CA VAL A 142 -9.23 21.35 9.16
C VAL A 142 -8.44 21.11 10.45
N ILE A 143 -7.43 21.93 10.72
CA ILE A 143 -6.62 21.83 11.96
C ILE A 143 -7.50 22.06 13.19
N ALA A 144 -8.34 23.09 13.20
CA ALA A 144 -9.26 23.37 14.31
C ALA A 144 -10.23 22.20 14.57
N ALA A 145 -10.79 21.61 13.51
CA ALA A 145 -11.65 20.43 13.62
C ALA A 145 -10.89 19.20 14.15
N ALA A 146 -9.71 18.92 13.60
CA ALA A 146 -8.85 17.82 14.04
C ALA A 146 -8.44 17.98 15.51
N THR A 147 -8.08 19.19 15.94
CA THR A 147 -7.75 19.49 17.33
C THR A 147 -8.92 19.19 18.29
N LYS A 148 -10.14 19.59 17.92
CA LYS A 148 -11.33 19.25 18.72
C LYS A 148 -11.57 17.75 18.78
N MET A 149 -11.40 17.04 17.67
CA MET A 149 -11.59 15.59 17.63
C MET A 149 -10.48 14.85 18.37
N SER A 150 -9.26 15.36 18.40
CA SER A 150 -8.11 14.72 19.09
C SER A 150 -8.32 14.64 20.60
N SER A 151 -9.19 15.47 21.20
CA SER A 151 -9.49 15.41 22.62
C SER A 151 -10.11 14.07 23.05
N PHE A 152 -10.72 13.32 22.11
CA PHE A 152 -11.27 11.97 22.36
C PHE A 152 -10.23 10.85 22.18
N ALA A 153 -9.05 11.15 21.66
CA ALA A 153 -8.02 10.17 21.34
C ALA A 153 -6.62 10.69 21.70
N LEU A 154 -6.48 11.32 22.86
CA LEU A 154 -5.23 11.90 23.32
C LEU A 154 -4.18 10.81 23.57
N VAL A 155 -2.97 11.10 23.15
CA VAL A 155 -1.79 10.31 23.50
C VAL A 155 -1.45 10.57 24.97
N SER A 156 -1.26 9.51 25.77
CA SER A 156 -0.94 9.66 27.21
C SER A 156 0.33 10.47 27.42
N SER A 157 0.41 11.21 28.51
CA SER A 157 1.60 12.02 28.86
C SER A 157 2.86 11.17 28.98
N GLN A 158 2.75 9.94 29.50
CA GLN A 158 3.86 9.00 29.55
C GLN A 158 4.38 8.64 28.16
N THR A 159 3.47 8.34 27.22
CA THR A 159 3.83 8.05 25.82
C THR A 159 4.47 9.27 25.17
N GLN A 160 3.92 10.48 25.40
CA GLN A 160 4.48 11.72 24.86
C GLN A 160 5.91 11.95 25.38
N PHE A 161 6.12 11.75 26.68
CA PHE A 161 7.46 11.90 27.29
C PHE A 161 8.47 10.92 26.70
N LEU A 162 8.11 9.63 26.59
CA LEU A 162 8.98 8.60 25.99
C LEU A 162 9.30 8.93 24.54
N LEU A 163 8.32 9.32 23.76
CA LEU A 163 8.50 9.66 22.34
C LEU A 163 9.29 10.94 22.16
N SER A 164 9.10 11.95 23.02
CA SER A 164 9.89 13.17 23.00
C SER A 164 11.38 12.87 23.18
N ASN A 165 11.72 12.05 24.19
CA ASN A 165 13.11 11.64 24.39
C ASN A 165 13.67 10.83 23.23
N LEU A 166 12.90 9.85 22.70
CA LEU A 166 13.32 9.03 21.57
C LEU A 166 13.57 9.86 20.32
N LEU A 167 12.62 10.73 19.96
CA LEU A 167 12.67 11.53 18.73
C LEU A 167 13.69 12.68 18.81
N SER A 168 14.05 13.13 20.01
CA SER A 168 15.10 14.14 20.22
C SER A 168 16.50 13.60 19.93
N ASP A 169 16.71 12.27 19.98
CA ASP A 169 17.97 11.66 19.58
C ASP A 169 18.02 11.48 18.05
N ALA A 170 18.26 12.56 17.34
CA ALA A 170 18.35 12.55 15.88
C ALA A 170 19.40 11.56 15.32
N LYS A 171 20.48 11.32 16.07
CA LYS A 171 21.55 10.38 15.69
C LYS A 171 21.04 8.93 15.76
N PHE A 172 20.31 8.59 16.83
CA PHE A 172 19.67 7.28 16.98
C PHE A 172 18.63 7.08 15.89
N ILE A 173 17.70 8.02 15.69
CA ILE A 173 16.66 7.93 14.68
C ILE A 173 17.25 7.72 13.29
N LYS A 174 18.26 8.49 12.90
CA LYS A 174 18.94 8.30 11.61
C LYS A 174 19.53 6.90 11.44
N LYS A 175 20.23 6.39 12.45
CA LYS A 175 20.80 5.04 12.45
C LYS A 175 19.70 3.97 12.36
N TYR A 176 18.65 4.14 13.15
CA TYR A 176 17.51 3.23 13.16
C TYR A 176 16.86 3.13 11.76
N MET A 177 16.58 4.26 11.12
CA MET A 177 15.94 4.31 9.80
C MET A 177 16.79 3.59 8.73
N VAL A 178 18.09 3.85 8.70
CA VAL A 178 19.03 3.20 7.77
C VAL A 178 19.03 1.67 7.99
N GLU A 179 19.13 1.23 9.24
CA GLU A 179 19.15 -0.19 9.57
C GLU A 179 17.80 -0.85 9.27
N ASN A 180 16.68 -0.19 9.57
CA ASN A 180 15.35 -0.67 9.23
C ASN A 180 15.18 -0.88 7.72
N GLN A 181 15.54 0.11 6.90
CA GLN A 181 15.51 0.02 5.44
C GLN A 181 16.38 -1.13 4.92
N ARG A 182 17.59 -1.30 5.46
CA ARG A 182 18.48 -2.41 5.11
C ARG A 182 17.85 -3.78 5.41
N ARG A 183 17.23 -3.94 6.59
CA ARG A 183 16.53 -5.18 6.98
C ARG A 183 15.30 -5.45 6.13
N LEU A 184 14.51 -4.41 5.83
CA LEU A 184 13.35 -4.52 4.95
C LEU A 184 13.75 -4.99 3.55
N LYS A 185 14.77 -4.36 2.95
CA LYS A 185 15.30 -4.77 1.65
C LYS A 185 15.74 -6.25 1.64
N ARG A 186 16.52 -6.66 2.64
CA ARG A 186 17.01 -8.04 2.75
C ARG A 186 15.85 -9.05 2.80
N ARG A 187 14.85 -8.82 3.66
CA ARG A 187 13.68 -9.71 3.78
C ARG A 187 12.82 -9.72 2.54
N LYS A 188 12.58 -8.57 1.92
CA LYS A 188 11.89 -8.47 0.63
C LYS A 188 12.60 -9.29 -0.43
N ASP A 189 13.94 -9.18 -0.54
CA ASP A 189 14.71 -9.92 -1.54
C ASP A 189 14.67 -11.44 -1.27
N MET A 190 14.64 -11.87 0.00
CA MET A 190 14.44 -13.27 0.38
C MET A 190 13.06 -13.77 -0.05
N LEU A 191 11.99 -13.03 0.25
CA LEU A 191 10.63 -13.34 -0.16
C LEU A 191 10.53 -13.48 -1.68
N VAL A 192 10.98 -12.48 -2.43
CA VAL A 192 10.90 -12.45 -3.90
C VAL A 192 11.66 -13.62 -4.54
N ARG A 193 12.86 -13.93 -4.03
CA ARG A 193 13.61 -15.12 -4.50
C ARG A 193 12.88 -16.43 -4.21
N GLY A 194 12.25 -16.53 -3.04
CA GLY A 194 11.47 -17.71 -2.66
C GLY A 194 10.24 -17.90 -3.54
N LEU A 195 9.47 -16.83 -3.76
CA LEU A 195 8.28 -16.86 -4.61
C LEU A 195 8.63 -17.18 -6.07
N ARG A 196 9.72 -16.61 -6.60
CA ARG A 196 10.21 -16.96 -7.95
C ARG A 196 10.52 -18.47 -8.08
N LYS A 197 11.11 -19.09 -7.06
CA LYS A 197 11.36 -20.56 -7.04
C LYS A 197 10.06 -21.36 -6.97
N ALA A 198 8.98 -20.77 -6.52
CA ALA A 198 7.63 -21.34 -6.50
C ALA A 198 6.81 -21.00 -7.76
N GLY A 199 7.41 -20.34 -8.76
CA GLY A 199 6.71 -19.94 -9.99
C GLY A 199 5.76 -18.75 -9.82
N ILE A 200 5.88 -17.99 -8.71
CA ILE A 200 5.01 -16.86 -8.38
C ILE A 200 5.75 -15.56 -8.67
N SER A 201 5.11 -14.66 -9.41
CA SER A 201 5.65 -13.34 -9.70
C SER A 201 5.19 -12.27 -8.70
N CYS A 202 6.00 -11.21 -8.56
CA CYS A 202 5.71 -10.08 -7.71
C CYS A 202 5.74 -8.79 -8.50
N LEU A 203 4.85 -7.87 -8.18
CA LEU A 203 5.00 -6.48 -8.61
C LEU A 203 6.32 -5.93 -8.06
N ARG A 204 7.08 -5.21 -8.89
CA ARG A 204 8.31 -4.56 -8.43
C ARG A 204 7.97 -3.48 -7.40
N SER A 205 8.47 -3.64 -6.19
CA SER A 205 8.27 -2.72 -5.07
C SER A 205 9.59 -2.12 -4.60
N ASN A 206 9.55 -0.90 -4.06
CA ASN A 206 10.70 -0.17 -3.53
C ASN A 206 10.49 0.31 -2.10
N ALA A 207 9.31 0.09 -1.53
CA ALA A 207 8.92 0.55 -0.20
C ALA A 207 7.93 -0.39 0.47
N GLY A 208 7.51 -0.07 1.69
CA GLY A 208 6.49 -0.79 2.43
C GLY A 208 7.02 -2.01 3.18
N LEU A 209 6.09 -2.78 3.72
CA LEU A 209 6.33 -3.93 4.59
C LEU A 209 5.89 -5.25 3.94
N PHE A 210 5.46 -5.21 2.68
CA PHE A 210 4.79 -6.29 1.97
C PHE A 210 5.11 -6.25 0.48
N CYS A 211 4.85 -7.39 -0.20
CA CYS A 211 4.86 -7.50 -1.65
C CYS A 211 3.45 -7.77 -2.16
N TRP A 212 3.14 -7.23 -3.34
CA TRP A 212 1.95 -7.52 -4.11
C TRP A 212 2.29 -8.61 -5.13
N VAL A 213 1.63 -9.76 -5.03
CA VAL A 213 2.01 -10.98 -5.75
C VAL A 213 0.91 -11.47 -6.67
N ASP A 214 1.29 -11.93 -7.85
CA ASP A 214 0.41 -12.47 -8.88
C ASP A 214 0.33 -13.99 -8.76
N MET A 215 -0.82 -14.50 -8.34
CA MET A 215 -1.12 -15.93 -8.24
C MET A 215 -2.28 -16.34 -9.17
N ARG A 216 -2.62 -15.50 -10.17
CA ARG A 216 -3.73 -15.77 -11.10
C ARG A 216 -3.62 -17.12 -11.79
N HIS A 217 -2.40 -17.54 -12.15
CA HIS A 217 -2.11 -18.84 -12.77
C HIS A 217 -2.41 -20.05 -11.88
N LEU A 218 -2.57 -19.84 -10.56
CA LEU A 218 -2.94 -20.89 -9.59
C LEU A 218 -4.46 -21.01 -9.41
N LEU A 219 -5.24 -20.03 -9.85
CA LEU A 219 -6.69 -20.05 -9.74
C LEU A 219 -7.30 -21.17 -10.59
N SER A 220 -8.41 -21.74 -10.12
CA SER A 220 -9.21 -22.70 -10.90
C SER A 220 -10.05 -22.01 -11.98
N SER A 221 -10.46 -20.77 -11.77
CA SER A 221 -11.18 -19.89 -12.68
C SER A 221 -10.84 -18.43 -12.39
N ASP A 222 -11.09 -17.52 -13.33
CA ASP A 222 -10.89 -16.08 -13.14
C ASP A 222 -12.06 -15.49 -12.35
N SER A 223 -12.09 -15.77 -11.03
CA SER A 223 -13.16 -15.33 -10.15
C SER A 223 -12.66 -15.09 -8.72
N PHE A 224 -13.39 -14.26 -7.97
CA PHE A 224 -13.10 -14.02 -6.56
C PHE A 224 -13.41 -15.22 -5.64
N GLU A 225 -14.32 -16.09 -6.06
CA GLU A 225 -14.60 -17.37 -5.42
C GLU A 225 -13.36 -18.28 -5.49
N ALA A 226 -12.73 -18.38 -6.68
CA ALA A 226 -11.49 -19.13 -6.85
C ALA A 226 -10.31 -18.50 -6.07
N GLU A 227 -10.22 -17.16 -5.97
CA GLU A 227 -9.26 -16.48 -5.12
C GLU A 227 -9.43 -16.86 -3.66
N LYS A 228 -10.68 -16.83 -3.16
CA LYS A 228 -11.02 -17.20 -1.78
C LYS A 228 -10.71 -18.66 -1.49
N GLU A 229 -10.95 -19.56 -2.45
CA GLU A 229 -10.62 -20.97 -2.31
C GLU A 229 -9.10 -21.19 -2.27
N LEU A 230 -8.36 -20.55 -3.16
CA LEU A 230 -6.89 -20.58 -3.15
C LEU A 230 -6.34 -20.03 -1.80
N TRP A 231 -6.91 -18.93 -1.30
CA TRP A 231 -6.53 -18.38 0.00
C TRP A 231 -6.75 -19.37 1.14
N LYS A 232 -7.92 -20.04 1.21
CA LYS A 232 -8.20 -21.07 2.22
C LYS A 232 -7.19 -22.22 2.15
N ARG A 233 -6.89 -22.68 0.94
CA ARG A 233 -5.88 -23.74 0.75
C ARG A 233 -4.50 -23.29 1.24
N ILE A 234 -4.08 -22.07 0.94
CA ILE A 234 -2.79 -21.53 1.43
C ILE A 234 -2.78 -21.46 2.96
N VAL A 235 -3.88 -21.05 3.59
CA VAL A 235 -3.97 -21.05 5.06
C VAL A 235 -3.91 -22.45 5.64
N CYS A 236 -4.67 -23.40 5.10
CA CYS A 236 -4.78 -24.75 5.66
C CYS A 236 -3.61 -25.66 5.31
N GLU A 237 -3.11 -25.64 4.07
CA GLU A 237 -2.10 -26.56 3.58
C GLU A 237 -0.67 -26.02 3.75
N VAL A 238 -0.48 -24.69 3.62
CA VAL A 238 0.84 -24.05 3.74
C VAL A 238 1.07 -23.47 5.13
N GLY A 239 0.00 -23.13 5.85
CA GLY A 239 0.05 -22.47 7.15
C GLY A 239 0.44 -20.99 7.05
N LEU A 240 0.09 -20.32 5.96
CA LEU A 240 0.37 -18.90 5.72
C LEU A 240 -0.91 -18.10 5.62
N ASN A 241 -1.10 -17.15 6.55
CA ASN A 241 -2.18 -16.19 6.46
C ASN A 241 -1.72 -14.96 5.66
N ILE A 242 -2.00 -14.96 4.36
CA ILE A 242 -1.75 -13.84 3.44
C ILE A 242 -3.07 -13.12 3.15
N SER A 243 -2.99 -11.86 2.70
CA SER A 243 -4.21 -11.09 2.40
C SER A 243 -4.61 -11.30 0.93
N PRO A 244 -5.82 -11.80 0.63
CA PRO A 244 -6.32 -11.85 -0.74
C PRO A 244 -6.57 -10.44 -1.28
N GLY A 245 -6.51 -10.28 -2.60
CA GLY A 245 -6.66 -8.98 -3.28
C GLY A 245 -8.02 -8.36 -3.06
N SER A 246 -9.07 -9.15 -2.97
CA SER A 246 -10.42 -8.71 -2.63
C SER A 246 -10.48 -7.96 -1.28
N SER A 247 -9.69 -8.39 -0.30
CA SER A 247 -9.57 -7.68 1.00
C SER A 247 -8.84 -6.33 0.89
N CYS A 248 -8.16 -6.09 -0.22
CA CYS A 248 -7.51 -4.82 -0.56
C CYS A 248 -8.29 -4.05 -1.64
N HIS A 249 -9.56 -4.42 -1.89
CA HIS A 249 -10.42 -3.84 -2.93
C HIS A 249 -9.84 -3.92 -4.35
N CYS A 250 -9.00 -4.92 -4.64
CA CYS A 250 -8.53 -5.19 -5.98
C CYS A 250 -9.70 -5.66 -6.87
N SER A 251 -9.83 -5.07 -8.05
CA SER A 251 -10.87 -5.45 -9.02
C SER A 251 -10.52 -6.68 -9.87
N GLN A 252 -9.31 -7.20 -9.71
CA GLN A 252 -8.79 -8.36 -10.44
C GLN A 252 -8.51 -9.50 -9.45
N PRO A 253 -9.16 -10.67 -9.57
CA PRO A 253 -8.90 -11.79 -8.67
C PRO A 253 -7.48 -12.37 -8.86
N GLY A 254 -6.99 -13.05 -7.83
CA GLY A 254 -5.70 -13.77 -7.86
C GLY A 254 -4.48 -12.94 -7.52
N TRP A 255 -4.65 -11.71 -7.09
CA TRP A 255 -3.60 -10.92 -6.48
C TRP A 255 -3.62 -11.09 -4.96
N PHE A 256 -2.43 -11.09 -4.34
CA PHE A 256 -2.30 -11.27 -2.89
C PHE A 256 -1.25 -10.32 -2.31
N ARG A 257 -1.48 -9.85 -1.07
CA ARG A 257 -0.48 -9.11 -0.31
C ARG A 257 0.21 -10.03 0.68
N ILE A 258 1.54 -10.16 0.58
CA ILE A 258 2.37 -10.92 1.53
C ILE A 258 3.25 -9.97 2.32
N CYS A 259 3.06 -9.96 3.66
CA CYS A 259 3.89 -9.18 4.57
C CYS A 259 5.19 -9.96 4.87
N PHE A 260 6.33 -9.27 4.80
CA PHE A 260 7.65 -9.86 5.09
C PHE A 260 8.34 -9.23 6.32
N ALA A 261 7.78 -8.13 6.85
CA ALA A 261 8.48 -7.33 7.83
C ALA A 261 8.40 -7.87 9.27
N ASN A 262 7.32 -8.61 9.60
CA ASN A 262 6.98 -9.01 10.97
C ASN A 262 7.29 -10.46 11.30
N ILE A 263 8.09 -11.15 10.50
CA ILE A 263 8.50 -12.54 10.73
C ILE A 263 10.04 -12.65 10.74
N SER A 264 10.57 -13.70 11.37
CA SER A 264 12.01 -13.99 11.32
C SER A 264 12.45 -14.44 9.93
N GLU A 265 13.74 -14.37 9.64
CA GLU A 265 14.29 -14.85 8.37
C GLU A 265 14.11 -16.37 8.21
N ASP A 266 14.28 -17.13 9.30
CA ASP A 266 14.07 -18.59 9.30
C ASP A 266 12.61 -18.96 9.01
N ALA A 267 11.65 -18.24 9.64
CA ALA A 267 10.24 -18.42 9.35
C ALA A 267 9.91 -18.08 7.89
N LEU A 268 10.55 -17.04 7.33
CA LEU A 268 10.38 -16.66 5.94
C LEU A 268 10.95 -17.75 4.99
N HIS A 269 12.11 -18.33 5.29
CA HIS A 269 12.66 -19.45 4.55
C HIS A 269 11.74 -20.66 4.57
N LEU A 270 11.23 -21.05 5.75
CA LEU A 270 10.29 -22.15 5.89
C LEU A 270 9.00 -21.89 5.10
N ALA A 271 8.46 -20.68 5.19
CA ALA A 271 7.27 -20.28 4.45
C ALA A 271 7.46 -20.44 2.93
N MET A 272 8.60 -20.01 2.40
CA MET A 272 8.90 -20.14 0.98
C MET A 272 9.13 -21.57 0.54
N HIS A 273 9.71 -22.41 1.40
CA HIS A 273 9.84 -23.83 1.13
C HIS A 273 8.46 -24.52 1.02
N ARG A 274 7.57 -24.24 1.98
CA ARG A 274 6.19 -24.76 1.97
C ARG A 274 5.40 -24.26 0.77
N MET A 275 5.52 -22.97 0.42
CA MET A 275 4.86 -22.40 -0.75
C MET A 275 5.31 -23.10 -2.05
N LYS A 276 6.61 -23.39 -2.20
CA LYS A 276 7.13 -24.11 -3.36
C LYS A 276 6.57 -25.55 -3.44
N ALA A 277 6.51 -26.28 -2.30
CA ALA A 277 5.92 -27.61 -2.27
C ALA A 277 4.44 -27.58 -2.67
N PHE A 278 3.69 -26.60 -2.16
CA PHE A 278 2.29 -26.39 -2.48
C PHE A 278 2.06 -26.10 -3.98
N THR A 279 2.83 -25.19 -4.58
CA THR A 279 2.68 -24.90 -6.03
C THR A 279 3.02 -26.12 -6.88
N ASN A 280 4.06 -26.88 -6.53
CA ASN A 280 4.41 -28.11 -7.22
C ASN A 280 3.27 -29.14 -7.16
N SER A 281 2.57 -29.30 -6.03
CA SER A 281 1.43 -30.21 -5.92
C SER A 281 0.28 -29.82 -6.83
N ILE A 282 -0.02 -28.52 -6.96
CA ILE A 282 -1.04 -28.03 -7.89
C ILE A 282 -0.69 -28.38 -9.36
N PHE A 283 0.56 -28.16 -9.76
CA PHE A 283 1.00 -28.46 -11.13
C PHE A 283 1.05 -29.97 -11.43
N SER A 284 1.43 -30.79 -10.45
CA SER A 284 1.44 -32.26 -10.62
C SER A 284 0.05 -32.83 -10.88
N VAL A 285 -0.99 -32.28 -10.28
CA VAL A 285 -2.40 -32.70 -10.51
C VAL A 285 -2.91 -32.25 -11.89
N ARG A 286 -2.39 -31.15 -12.43
CA ARG A 286 -2.82 -30.61 -13.75
C ARG A 286 -2.15 -31.30 -14.96
N LEU A 287 -0.96 -31.89 -14.79
CA LEU A 287 -0.21 -32.56 -15.87
C LEU A 287 -0.84 -33.85 -16.45
N PRO A 288 -1.53 -34.74 -15.69
CA PRO A 288 -2.11 -35.95 -16.26
C PRO A 288 -3.18 -35.75 -17.32
N ILE A 289 -3.92 -34.65 -17.26
CA ILE A 289 -5.06 -34.38 -18.17
C ILE A 289 -4.60 -33.98 -19.58
N ILE A 290 -3.41 -33.37 -19.69
CA ILE A 290 -2.89 -32.92 -21.00
C ILE A 290 -2.24 -34.08 -21.77
N MET A 291 -1.67 -35.07 -21.11
CA MET A 291 -1.08 -36.26 -21.77
C MET A 291 -2.12 -37.27 -22.27
N MET A 292 -3.31 -37.37 -21.66
CA MET A 292 -4.37 -38.22 -22.13
C MET A 292 -5.08 -37.71 -23.41
N ARG A 293 -5.01 -36.41 -23.70
CA ARG A 293 -5.61 -35.85 -24.95
C ARG A 293 -4.74 -35.96 -26.19
N LYS A 294 -3.49 -36.45 -26.08
CA LYS A 294 -2.57 -36.63 -27.24
C LYS A 294 -2.41 -38.09 -27.71
N LYS A 295 -3.20 -39.04 -27.20
CA LYS A 295 -3.13 -40.46 -27.61
C LYS A 295 -4.40 -40.98 -28.29
N SER A 296 -5.21 -40.12 -28.86
CA SER A 296 -6.30 -40.53 -29.71
C SER A 296 -6.21 -39.77 -31.05
N PHE A 297 -5.26 -40.23 -31.86
CA PHE A 297 -5.30 -40.23 -33.33
C PHE A 297 -4.29 -41.25 -33.84
#